data_ee6644c51d14079f63c4b76f7bb05f10
#
_entry.id   ee6644c51d14079f63c4b76f7bb05f10
#
_cell.length_a   1.000
_cell.length_b   1.000
_cell.length_c   1.000
_cell.angle_alpha   90.00
_cell.angle_beta   90.00
_cell.angle_gamma   90.00
#
_symmetry.space_group_name_H-M   'P 1'
#
loop_
_entity.id
_entity.type
_entity.pdbx_description
1 polymer ?
#
loop_
_entity_poly.entity_id
_entity_poly.type
_entity_poly.pdbx_seq_one_letter_code
_entity_poly.pdbx_strand_id
1 'polypeptide(L)'
;MSKRKINFITVCTDAYPMEYARKIITQFEKLSNFNVTSYCITDRPNEISDIATPIAPPFGIGKGWWNKMYLYSEDMPKGYSVYLDIDTVLIKNFDDEIINCIINLSFGRKISVVSDAIMWKDNKYSSSMMVMKHGQMVDVWEKFEKNKESLYGYDGGDQVWTGHQLNDSDVFYIDESFPKLKMNLKFHLGKKIFGQWDFPKRLPVGTKIVDCGGKPKPHELSYLHYVKENWHDVE
;
A
#
# COMPACT_ATOMS: atom_id res chain seq x y z
N MET A 1 -12.11 -24.96 8.57
CA MET A 1 -12.21 -23.60 9.14
C MET A 1 -12.65 -22.64 8.06
N SER A 2 -13.59 -21.72 8.35
CA SER A 2 -13.97 -20.69 7.38
C SER A 2 -12.80 -19.73 7.15
N LYS A 3 -12.52 -19.39 5.90
CA LYS A 3 -11.49 -18.38 5.56
C LYS A 3 -11.89 -17.02 6.17
N ARG A 4 -10.92 -16.31 6.77
CA ARG A 4 -11.16 -14.95 7.26
C ARG A 4 -11.54 -14.05 6.09
N LYS A 5 -12.55 -13.21 6.28
CA LYS A 5 -12.91 -12.18 5.32
C LYS A 5 -11.99 -10.97 5.49
N ILE A 6 -11.48 -10.45 4.37
CA ILE A 6 -10.60 -9.29 4.34
C ILE A 6 -10.95 -8.39 3.14
N ASN A 7 -10.82 -7.10 3.32
CA ASN A 7 -10.92 -6.15 2.22
C ASN A 7 -9.52 -5.87 1.68
N PHE A 8 -9.35 -5.93 0.37
CA PHE A 8 -8.17 -5.42 -0.29
C PHE A 8 -8.51 -4.08 -0.95
N ILE A 9 -7.76 -3.03 -0.67
CA ILE A 9 -8.06 -1.70 -1.18
C ILE A 9 -6.80 -1.13 -1.83
N THR A 10 -6.96 -0.49 -2.98
CA THR A 10 -5.91 0.31 -3.62
C THR A 10 -6.47 1.62 -4.14
N VAL A 11 -5.60 2.57 -4.48
CA VAL A 11 -5.97 3.89 -5.01
C VAL A 11 -5.35 4.06 -6.38
N CYS A 12 -6.17 4.26 -7.40
CA CYS A 12 -5.73 4.52 -8.77
C CYS A 12 -6.55 5.66 -9.37
N THR A 13 -6.01 6.86 -9.33
CA THR A 13 -6.57 8.05 -9.97
C THR A 13 -5.74 8.46 -11.18
N ASP A 14 -6.04 9.56 -11.83
CA ASP A 14 -5.52 10.07 -13.09
C ASP A 14 -4.01 9.91 -13.34
N ALA A 15 -3.20 9.90 -12.27
CA ALA A 15 -1.74 9.84 -12.36
C ALA A 15 -1.18 8.49 -12.89
N TYR A 16 -1.98 7.42 -12.89
CA TYR A 16 -1.51 6.07 -13.24
C TYR A 16 -2.45 5.36 -14.22
N PRO A 17 -1.93 4.52 -15.12
CA PRO A 17 -2.75 3.60 -15.91
C PRO A 17 -3.53 2.65 -15.00
N MET A 18 -4.80 2.38 -15.31
CA MET A 18 -5.65 1.45 -14.55
C MET A 18 -5.07 0.03 -14.50
N GLU A 19 -4.29 -0.35 -15.49
CA GLU A 19 -3.58 -1.63 -15.52
C GLU A 19 -2.79 -1.92 -14.23
N TYR A 20 -2.25 -0.88 -13.57
CA TYR A 20 -1.55 -1.04 -12.29
C TYR A 20 -2.48 -1.55 -11.19
N ALA A 21 -3.66 -0.93 -11.05
CA ALA A 21 -4.65 -1.37 -10.09
C ALA A 21 -5.16 -2.77 -10.42
N ARG A 22 -5.44 -3.06 -11.70
CA ARG A 22 -5.87 -4.39 -12.14
C ARG A 22 -4.83 -5.46 -11.78
N LYS A 23 -3.57 -5.22 -12.04
CA LYS A 23 -2.48 -6.16 -11.72
C LYS A 23 -2.36 -6.43 -10.23
N ILE A 24 -2.29 -5.41 -9.39
CA ILE A 24 -2.12 -5.61 -7.95
C ILE A 24 -3.34 -6.30 -7.31
N ILE A 25 -4.55 -5.99 -7.76
CA ILE A 25 -5.77 -6.64 -7.31
C ILE A 25 -5.75 -8.13 -7.70
N THR A 26 -5.53 -8.43 -8.98
CA THR A 26 -5.47 -9.81 -9.48
C THR A 26 -4.39 -10.62 -8.77
N GLN A 27 -3.21 -10.03 -8.54
CA GLN A 27 -2.15 -10.68 -7.80
C GLN A 27 -2.56 -10.98 -6.36
N PHE A 28 -3.12 -10.00 -5.66
CA PHE A 28 -3.51 -10.19 -4.27
C PHE A 28 -4.58 -11.28 -4.13
N GLU A 29 -5.59 -11.29 -4.98
CA GLU A 29 -6.63 -12.32 -4.99
C GLU A 29 -6.07 -13.72 -5.33
N LYS A 30 -5.19 -13.79 -6.33
CA LYS A 30 -4.59 -15.06 -6.78
C LYS A 30 -3.64 -15.66 -5.73
N LEU A 31 -2.93 -14.83 -4.99
CA LEU A 31 -1.95 -15.27 -3.99
C LEU A 31 -2.54 -15.43 -2.59
N SER A 32 -3.73 -14.87 -2.34
CA SER A 32 -4.38 -14.87 -1.04
C SER A 32 -5.28 -16.09 -0.84
N ASN A 33 -5.20 -16.71 0.35
CA ASN A 33 -6.16 -17.72 0.77
C ASN A 33 -7.33 -17.16 1.58
N PHE A 34 -7.39 -15.85 1.80
CA PHE A 34 -8.52 -15.19 2.44
C PHE A 34 -9.78 -15.21 1.56
N ASN A 35 -10.92 -14.91 2.16
CA ASN A 35 -12.11 -14.51 1.42
C ASN A 35 -11.99 -13.00 1.15
N VAL A 36 -11.35 -12.66 0.01
CA VAL A 36 -11.03 -11.27 -0.36
C VAL A 36 -12.24 -10.61 -1.01
N THR A 37 -12.48 -9.35 -0.64
CA THR A 37 -13.33 -8.43 -1.40
C THR A 37 -12.48 -7.24 -1.79
N SER A 38 -12.33 -7.01 -3.10
CA SER A 38 -11.44 -5.98 -3.63
C SER A 38 -12.18 -4.67 -3.90
N TYR A 39 -11.52 -3.56 -3.60
CA TYR A 39 -12.00 -2.20 -3.79
C TYR A 39 -10.91 -1.36 -4.46
N CYS A 40 -11.32 -0.40 -5.28
CA CYS A 40 -10.41 0.58 -5.88
C CYS A 40 -10.98 1.99 -5.72
N ILE A 41 -10.27 2.86 -5.03
CA ILE A 41 -10.60 4.29 -5.02
C ILE A 41 -10.13 4.86 -6.36
N THR A 42 -11.08 5.27 -7.21
CA THR A 42 -10.78 5.66 -8.59
C THR A 42 -11.81 6.64 -9.17
N ASP A 43 -11.34 7.48 -10.06
CA ASP A 43 -12.13 8.37 -10.93
C ASP A 43 -12.60 7.70 -12.23
N ARG A 44 -12.18 6.44 -12.47
CA ARG A 44 -12.49 5.65 -13.68
C ARG A 44 -13.18 4.32 -13.34
N PRO A 45 -14.41 4.36 -12.76
CA PRO A 45 -15.07 3.18 -12.23
C PRO A 45 -15.30 2.08 -13.28
N ASN A 46 -15.58 2.45 -14.53
CA ASN A 46 -15.87 1.49 -15.60
C ASN A 46 -14.65 0.66 -16.02
N GLU A 47 -13.42 1.11 -15.72
CA GLU A 47 -12.21 0.41 -16.09
C GLU A 47 -11.80 -0.68 -15.08
N ILE A 48 -12.53 -0.79 -13.94
CA ILE A 48 -12.16 -1.69 -12.84
C ILE A 48 -13.36 -2.50 -12.28
N SER A 49 -14.59 -2.12 -12.62
CA SER A 49 -15.82 -2.70 -12.03
C SER A 49 -16.01 -4.18 -12.29
N ASP A 50 -15.30 -4.77 -13.22
CA ASP A 50 -15.31 -6.21 -13.52
C ASP A 50 -14.49 -7.05 -12.51
N ILE A 51 -13.52 -6.44 -11.80
CA ILE A 51 -12.66 -7.14 -10.84
C ILE A 51 -12.66 -6.54 -9.42
N ALA A 52 -13.14 -5.32 -9.24
CA ALA A 52 -13.21 -4.68 -7.93
C ALA A 52 -14.38 -3.71 -7.82
N THR A 53 -14.87 -3.48 -6.62
CA THR A 53 -15.87 -2.45 -6.36
C THR A 53 -15.20 -1.07 -6.42
N PRO A 54 -15.58 -0.21 -7.38
CA PRO A 54 -15.04 1.13 -7.46
C PRO A 54 -15.60 2.03 -6.35
N ILE A 55 -14.76 2.87 -5.78
CA ILE A 55 -15.13 3.91 -4.81
C ILE A 55 -14.71 5.26 -5.40
N ALA A 56 -15.66 6.18 -5.52
CA ALA A 56 -15.35 7.51 -6.05
C ALA A 56 -14.47 8.30 -5.06
N PRO A 57 -13.38 8.96 -5.52
CA PRO A 57 -12.56 9.78 -4.65
C PRO A 57 -13.34 11.04 -4.22
N PRO A 58 -13.42 11.35 -2.91
CA PRO A 58 -14.28 12.44 -2.42
C PRO A 58 -13.79 13.84 -2.80
N PHE A 59 -12.53 13.97 -3.17
CA PHE A 59 -11.88 15.26 -3.44
C PHE A 59 -11.71 15.57 -4.93
N GLY A 60 -12.26 14.70 -5.78
CA GLY A 60 -12.07 14.83 -7.23
C GLY A 60 -10.67 14.47 -7.71
N ILE A 61 -10.48 14.71 -8.99
CA ILE A 61 -9.25 14.41 -9.73
C ILE A 61 -8.14 15.40 -9.35
N GLY A 62 -6.89 14.96 -9.41
CA GLY A 62 -5.72 15.84 -9.30
C GLY A 62 -5.19 16.06 -7.89
N LYS A 63 -5.71 15.37 -6.91
CA LYS A 63 -5.17 15.43 -5.53
C LYS A 63 -4.12 14.34 -5.25
N GLY A 64 -3.79 13.50 -6.25
CA GLY A 64 -2.72 12.50 -6.18
C GLY A 64 -2.84 11.59 -4.96
N TRP A 65 -1.75 11.46 -4.23
CA TRP A 65 -1.66 10.60 -3.04
C TRP A 65 -2.60 11.00 -1.90
N TRP A 66 -3.12 12.25 -1.85
CA TRP A 66 -4.09 12.67 -0.84
C TRP A 66 -5.42 11.90 -0.89
N ASN A 67 -5.74 11.27 -2.01
CA ASN A 67 -6.90 10.38 -2.10
C ASN A 67 -6.80 9.16 -1.18
N LYS A 68 -5.59 8.79 -0.71
CA LYS A 68 -5.39 7.74 0.29
C LYS A 68 -6.03 8.08 1.63
N MET A 69 -6.16 9.35 1.96
CA MET A 69 -6.76 9.78 3.22
C MET A 69 -8.19 9.26 3.38
N TYR A 70 -8.89 9.02 2.26
CA TYR A 70 -10.25 8.46 2.28
C TYR A 70 -10.32 7.04 2.87
N LEU A 71 -9.21 6.31 2.87
CA LEU A 71 -9.10 4.99 3.53
C LEU A 71 -9.44 5.05 5.03
N TYR A 72 -9.36 6.21 5.65
CA TYR A 72 -9.60 6.41 7.08
C TYR A 72 -11.03 6.84 7.39
N SER A 73 -11.87 7.07 6.38
CA SER A 73 -13.26 7.52 6.56
C SER A 73 -14.17 6.40 7.07
N GLU A 74 -15.30 6.77 7.63
CA GLU A 74 -16.36 5.83 8.03
C GLU A 74 -17.06 5.17 6.83
N ASP A 75 -16.91 5.74 5.62
CA ASP A 75 -17.52 5.21 4.41
C ASP A 75 -16.80 3.97 3.86
N MET A 76 -15.61 3.66 4.40
CA MET A 76 -14.84 2.51 3.95
C MET A 76 -15.48 1.18 4.39
N PRO A 77 -15.18 0.08 3.67
CA PRO A 77 -15.74 -1.23 3.97
C PRO A 77 -15.45 -1.69 5.41
N LYS A 78 -16.48 -2.24 6.06
CA LYS A 78 -16.36 -2.78 7.43
C LYS A 78 -15.42 -3.99 7.49
N GLY A 79 -14.71 -4.14 8.59
CA GLY A 79 -13.79 -5.25 8.84
C GLY A 79 -12.33 -4.83 8.76
N TYR A 80 -11.46 -5.79 8.50
CA TYR A 80 -10.04 -5.52 8.27
C TYR A 80 -9.77 -5.24 6.79
N SER A 81 -8.95 -4.25 6.54
CA SER A 81 -8.50 -3.86 5.20
C SER A 81 -6.98 -3.96 5.10
N VAL A 82 -6.51 -4.50 3.98
CA VAL A 82 -5.12 -4.42 3.52
C VAL A 82 -5.08 -3.43 2.38
N TYR A 83 -4.22 -2.46 2.50
CA TYR A 83 -3.92 -1.48 1.45
C TYR A 83 -2.50 -1.68 0.94
N LEU A 84 -2.34 -1.62 -0.37
CA LEU A 84 -1.04 -1.54 -1.05
C LEU A 84 -1.06 -0.45 -2.11
N ASP A 85 0.06 0.27 -2.25
CA ASP A 85 0.26 1.16 -3.39
C ASP A 85 0.28 0.37 -4.70
N ILE A 86 -0.28 0.94 -5.77
CA ILE A 86 -0.44 0.28 -7.07
C ILE A 86 0.88 -0.03 -7.79
N ASP A 87 1.97 0.62 -7.43
CA ASP A 87 3.32 0.35 -7.95
C ASP A 87 4.10 -0.66 -7.10
N THR A 88 3.37 -1.50 -6.40
CA THR A 88 3.89 -2.62 -5.60
C THR A 88 3.82 -3.91 -6.40
N VAL A 89 4.86 -4.74 -6.29
CA VAL A 89 4.92 -6.09 -6.87
C VAL A 89 4.82 -7.13 -5.76
N LEU A 90 3.78 -7.94 -5.78
CA LEU A 90 3.64 -9.10 -4.89
C LEU A 90 4.47 -10.27 -5.43
N ILE A 91 5.31 -10.85 -4.60
CA ILE A 91 6.15 -11.97 -4.99
C ILE A 91 5.38 -13.27 -4.74
N LYS A 92 5.50 -14.23 -5.66
CA LYS A 92 4.96 -15.59 -5.51
C LYS A 92 5.26 -16.13 -4.11
N ASN A 93 4.30 -16.82 -3.51
CA ASN A 93 4.33 -17.29 -2.11
C ASN A 93 4.13 -16.18 -1.06
N PHE A 94 3.40 -15.14 -1.42
CA PHE A 94 2.80 -14.27 -0.41
C PHE A 94 1.97 -15.14 0.54
N ASP A 95 2.27 -15.05 1.83
CA ASP A 95 1.70 -15.92 2.83
C ASP A 95 0.66 -15.18 3.67
N ASP A 96 -0.57 -15.65 3.62
CA ASP A 96 -1.68 -15.06 4.40
C ASP A 96 -1.47 -15.17 5.90
N GLU A 97 -0.70 -16.15 6.36
CA GLU A 97 -0.37 -16.26 7.78
C GLU A 97 0.29 -14.99 8.29
N ILE A 98 1.07 -14.32 7.44
CA ILE A 98 1.70 -13.04 7.78
C ILE A 98 0.64 -11.97 8.06
N ILE A 99 -0.38 -11.85 7.21
CA ILE A 99 -1.47 -10.88 7.44
C ILE A 99 -2.25 -11.22 8.72
N ASN A 100 -2.53 -12.50 8.96
CA ASN A 100 -3.15 -12.93 10.22
C ASN A 100 -2.29 -12.59 11.43
N CYS A 101 -0.97 -12.81 11.34
CA CYS A 101 -0.04 -12.42 12.40
C CYS A 101 -0.05 -10.91 12.63
N ILE A 102 0.01 -10.10 11.58
CA ILE A 102 -0.05 -8.63 11.68
C ILE A 102 -1.34 -8.21 12.38
N ILE A 103 -2.50 -8.73 11.98
CA ILE A 103 -3.79 -8.42 12.59
C ILE A 103 -3.81 -8.80 14.09
N ASN A 104 -3.23 -9.94 14.46
CA ASN A 104 -3.21 -10.41 15.84
C ASN A 104 -2.21 -9.61 16.68
N LEU A 105 -1.01 -9.32 16.17
CA LEU A 105 0.03 -8.57 16.86
C LEU A 105 -0.32 -7.09 17.04
N SER A 106 -1.10 -6.54 16.11
CA SER A 106 -1.55 -5.15 16.14
C SER A 106 -2.81 -4.92 16.97
N PHE A 107 -3.23 -5.90 17.76
CA PHE A 107 -4.40 -5.74 18.61
C PHE A 107 -4.25 -4.53 19.55
N GLY A 108 -5.25 -3.64 19.54
CA GLY A 108 -5.23 -2.39 20.30
C GLY A 108 -4.51 -1.22 19.63
N ARG A 109 -3.90 -1.43 18.43
CA ARG A 109 -3.34 -0.36 17.61
C ARG A 109 -4.37 0.14 16.61
N LYS A 110 -4.24 1.39 16.17
CA LYS A 110 -5.10 1.96 15.12
C LYS A 110 -4.76 1.44 13.73
N ILE A 111 -3.46 1.29 13.45
CA ILE A 111 -2.96 0.91 12.13
C ILE A 111 -1.65 0.14 12.21
N SER A 112 -1.44 -0.75 11.25
CA SER A 112 -0.16 -1.43 11.01
C SER A 112 0.44 -0.93 9.70
N VAL A 113 1.71 -0.53 9.72
CA VAL A 113 2.44 0.01 8.56
C VAL A 113 3.86 -0.52 8.53
N VAL A 114 4.53 -0.36 7.39
CA VAL A 114 5.97 -0.55 7.31
C VAL A 114 6.65 0.77 7.66
N SER A 115 7.80 0.73 8.34
CA SER A 115 8.53 1.96 8.64
C SER A 115 9.25 2.52 7.41
N ASP A 116 9.38 3.82 7.35
CA ASP A 116 10.13 4.54 6.30
C ASP A 116 11.23 5.44 6.93
N ALA A 117 11.89 4.92 7.94
CA ALA A 117 12.95 5.63 8.66
C ALA A 117 14.15 6.05 7.77
N ILE A 118 14.23 5.52 6.55
CA ILE A 118 15.29 5.85 5.58
C ILE A 118 14.99 7.18 4.89
N MET A 119 13.72 7.44 4.55
CA MET A 119 13.31 8.64 3.82
C MET A 119 13.11 9.84 4.75
N TRP A 120 12.54 9.62 5.91
CA TRP A 120 12.08 10.67 6.82
C TRP A 120 12.57 10.39 8.24
N LYS A 121 13.66 11.06 8.65
CA LYS A 121 14.32 10.83 9.95
C LYS A 121 13.38 11.02 11.14
N ASP A 122 12.45 11.95 11.03
CA ASP A 122 11.53 12.33 12.11
C ASP A 122 10.15 11.68 11.99
N ASN A 123 9.92 10.86 10.95
CA ASN A 123 8.65 10.19 10.74
C ASN A 123 8.84 8.79 10.15
N LYS A 124 8.64 7.78 10.97
CA LYS A 124 8.76 6.36 10.55
C LYS A 124 7.56 5.85 9.76
N TYR A 125 6.45 6.56 9.71
CA TYR A 125 5.22 6.10 9.09
C TYR A 125 5.35 6.02 7.57
N SER A 126 5.02 4.86 6.99
CA SER A 126 4.92 4.67 5.53
C SER A 126 3.51 4.27 5.13
N SER A 127 2.93 5.00 4.18
CA SER A 127 1.57 4.73 3.67
C SER A 127 1.52 3.74 2.50
N SER A 128 2.64 3.12 2.11
CA SER A 128 2.69 2.25 0.93
C SER A 128 2.19 0.81 1.17
N MET A 129 2.11 0.39 2.44
CA MET A 129 1.43 -0.82 2.89
C MET A 129 0.78 -0.54 4.23
N MET A 130 -0.52 -0.79 4.34
CA MET A 130 -1.26 -0.58 5.57
C MET A 130 -2.20 -1.75 5.85
N VAL A 131 -2.32 -2.15 7.12
CA VAL A 131 -3.34 -3.07 7.60
C VAL A 131 -4.08 -2.36 8.72
N MET A 132 -5.40 -2.22 8.60
CA MET A 132 -6.22 -1.47 9.54
C MET A 132 -7.61 -2.09 9.70
N LYS A 133 -8.24 -1.81 10.82
CA LYS A 133 -9.65 -2.13 11.03
C LYS A 133 -10.48 -0.89 10.79
N HIS A 134 -11.62 -1.06 10.12
CA HIS A 134 -12.60 0.00 9.88
C HIS A 134 -12.91 0.79 11.17
N GLY A 135 -12.96 2.10 11.04
CA GLY A 135 -13.32 3.04 12.12
C GLY A 135 -12.16 3.43 13.05
N GLN A 136 -11.01 2.77 13.00
CA GLN A 136 -9.90 3.07 13.93
C GLN A 136 -9.13 4.35 13.61
N MET A 137 -9.24 4.86 12.39
CA MET A 137 -8.52 6.05 11.91
C MET A 137 -9.44 7.25 11.63
N VAL A 138 -10.71 7.19 12.03
CA VAL A 138 -11.71 8.24 11.73
C VAL A 138 -11.31 9.61 12.30
N ASP A 139 -10.69 9.64 13.46
CA ASP A 139 -10.20 10.90 14.05
C ASP A 139 -9.10 11.57 13.20
N VAL A 140 -8.29 10.78 12.49
CA VAL A 140 -7.29 11.29 11.53
C VAL A 140 -7.98 11.80 10.28
N TRP A 141 -9.00 11.07 9.79
CA TRP A 141 -9.82 11.51 8.67
C TRP A 141 -10.51 12.86 8.92
N GLU A 142 -11.19 13.00 10.06
CA GLU A 142 -11.89 14.24 10.43
C GLU A 142 -10.94 15.44 10.52
N LYS A 143 -9.74 15.24 11.10
CA LYS A 143 -8.72 16.30 11.13
C LYS A 143 -8.24 16.66 9.72
N PHE A 144 -8.05 15.68 8.84
CA PHE A 144 -7.67 15.91 7.46
C PHE A 144 -8.77 16.70 6.73
N GLU A 145 -10.01 16.22 6.77
CA GLU A 145 -11.12 16.84 6.04
C GLU A 145 -11.32 18.31 6.43
N LYS A 146 -11.18 18.62 7.71
CA LYS A 146 -11.26 19.99 8.24
C LYS A 146 -10.15 20.92 7.73
N ASN A 147 -8.97 20.37 7.42
CA ASN A 147 -7.77 21.16 7.09
C ASN A 147 -7.27 20.95 5.66
N LYS A 148 -7.91 20.12 4.85
CA LYS A 148 -7.40 19.60 3.57
C LYS A 148 -6.86 20.66 2.61
N GLU A 149 -7.52 21.80 2.50
CA GLU A 149 -7.10 22.85 1.55
C GLU A 149 -5.70 23.41 1.89
N SER A 150 -5.37 23.50 3.17
CA SER A 150 -4.04 23.94 3.62
C SER A 150 -2.98 22.84 3.54
N LEU A 151 -3.40 21.57 3.44
CA LEU A 151 -2.51 20.42 3.47
C LEU A 151 -2.01 19.98 2.10
N TYR A 152 -2.63 20.41 1.00
CA TYR A 152 -2.22 19.96 -0.34
C TYR A 152 -0.80 20.35 -0.74
N GLY A 153 -0.18 21.30 -0.06
CA GLY A 153 1.23 21.66 -0.19
C GLY A 153 2.13 21.16 0.94
N TYR A 154 1.62 20.27 1.82
CA TYR A 154 2.37 19.79 2.98
C TYR A 154 3.58 18.96 2.56
N ASP A 155 4.74 19.27 3.12
CA ASP A 155 5.98 18.56 2.82
C ASP A 155 5.90 17.10 3.28
N GLY A 156 6.27 16.18 2.39
CA GLY A 156 6.13 14.75 2.62
C GLY A 156 4.72 14.17 2.44
N GLY A 157 3.74 15.02 2.07
CA GLY A 157 2.39 14.61 1.67
C GLY A 157 1.59 13.90 2.75
N ASP A 158 0.70 12.99 2.32
CA ASP A 158 -0.20 12.21 3.18
C ASP A 158 0.56 11.38 4.22
N GLN A 159 1.69 10.82 3.83
CA GLN A 159 2.50 9.94 4.69
C GLN A 159 3.03 10.68 5.91
N VAL A 160 3.73 11.79 5.69
CA VAL A 160 4.34 12.56 6.79
C VAL A 160 3.27 13.21 7.65
N TRP A 161 2.24 13.77 7.02
CA TRP A 161 1.15 14.39 7.77
C TRP A 161 0.42 13.37 8.66
N THR A 162 0.08 12.19 8.13
CA THR A 162 -0.59 11.13 8.91
C THR A 162 0.28 10.67 10.08
N GLY A 163 1.57 10.47 9.83
CA GLY A 163 2.50 10.08 10.89
C GLY A 163 2.56 11.08 12.05
N HIS A 164 2.43 12.38 11.76
CA HIS A 164 2.37 13.42 12.80
C HIS A 164 1.02 13.44 13.57
N GLN A 165 -0.03 12.76 13.09
CA GLN A 165 -1.30 12.66 13.80
C GLN A 165 -1.35 11.46 14.76
N LEU A 166 -0.36 10.57 14.72
CA LEU A 166 -0.34 9.31 15.45
C LEU A 166 0.74 9.32 16.54
N ASN A 167 0.44 8.66 17.64
CA ASN A 167 1.44 8.34 18.66
C ASN A 167 2.05 6.96 18.37
N ASP A 168 3.22 6.65 18.93
CA ASP A 168 3.83 5.32 18.79
C ASP A 168 2.92 4.20 19.29
N SER A 169 2.07 4.47 20.28
CA SER A 169 1.06 3.53 20.77
C SER A 169 -0.08 3.26 19.78
N ASP A 170 -0.30 4.10 18.79
CA ASP A 170 -1.34 3.94 17.77
C ASP A 170 -0.87 3.05 16.60
N VAL A 171 0.45 2.87 16.44
CA VAL A 171 1.05 2.25 15.27
C VAL A 171 1.71 0.92 15.61
N PHE A 172 1.51 -0.10 14.77
CA PHE A 172 2.29 -1.32 14.76
C PHE A 172 3.22 -1.31 13.54
N TYR A 173 4.53 -1.31 13.78
CA TYR A 173 5.51 -1.36 12.69
C TYR A 173 5.76 -2.80 12.26
N ILE A 174 5.28 -3.13 11.05
CA ILE A 174 5.32 -4.49 10.49
C ILE A 174 6.75 -4.99 10.35
N ASP A 175 7.67 -4.14 9.93
CA ASP A 175 9.06 -4.50 9.68
C ASP A 175 9.88 -4.77 10.95
N GLU A 176 9.41 -4.36 12.12
CA GLU A 176 10.02 -4.75 13.40
C GLU A 176 9.84 -6.26 13.67
N SER A 177 8.71 -6.84 13.24
CA SER A 177 8.41 -8.27 13.37
C SER A 177 8.75 -9.06 12.10
N PHE A 178 8.67 -8.43 10.94
CA PHE A 178 8.87 -9.02 9.62
C PHE A 178 9.85 -8.19 8.76
N PRO A 179 11.13 -8.09 9.12
CA PRO A 179 12.06 -7.07 8.59
C PRO A 179 12.35 -7.15 7.10
N LYS A 180 11.97 -8.23 6.43
CA LYS A 180 12.19 -8.41 4.99
C LYS A 180 10.90 -8.57 4.20
N LEU A 181 9.75 -8.49 4.86
CA LEU A 181 8.46 -8.72 4.22
C LEU A 181 8.25 -7.78 3.03
N LYS A 182 8.46 -6.50 3.24
CA LYS A 182 8.37 -5.46 2.21
C LYS A 182 9.70 -4.75 2.05
N MET A 183 10.22 -4.74 0.84
CA MET A 183 11.48 -4.10 0.49
C MET A 183 11.24 -3.00 -0.54
N ASN A 184 11.70 -1.79 -0.25
CA ASN A 184 11.71 -0.74 -1.26
C ASN A 184 12.84 -1.01 -2.26
N LEU A 185 12.51 -0.99 -3.55
CA LEU A 185 13.45 -1.36 -4.61
C LEU A 185 14.71 -0.49 -4.62
N LYS A 186 14.57 0.80 -4.39
CA LYS A 186 15.71 1.74 -4.41
C LYS A 186 16.48 1.77 -3.10
N PHE A 187 15.78 1.93 -2.00
CA PHE A 187 16.41 2.21 -0.71
C PHE A 187 16.94 0.98 0.01
N HIS A 188 16.27 -0.16 -0.16
CA HIS A 188 16.68 -1.41 0.48
C HIS A 188 17.47 -2.33 -0.45
N LEU A 189 17.17 -2.32 -1.75
CA LEU A 189 17.70 -3.29 -2.71
C LEU A 189 18.69 -2.65 -3.69
N GLY A 190 18.44 -1.40 -4.09
CA GLY A 190 19.23 -0.73 -5.13
C GLY A 190 20.55 -0.15 -4.63
N LYS A 191 21.49 -0.04 -5.55
CA LYS A 191 22.71 0.74 -5.38
C LYS A 191 22.81 1.76 -6.51
N LYS A 192 23.27 2.96 -6.21
CA LYS A 192 23.48 3.97 -7.24
C LYS A 192 24.93 3.92 -7.71
N ILE A 193 25.15 3.53 -8.97
CA ILE A 193 26.46 3.38 -9.58
C ILE A 193 26.51 4.36 -10.77
N PHE A 194 27.45 5.31 -10.76
CA PHE A 194 27.57 6.36 -11.79
C PHE A 194 26.24 7.06 -12.14
N GLY A 195 25.41 7.33 -11.11
CA GLY A 195 24.12 8.00 -11.30
C GLY A 195 22.96 7.10 -11.71
N GLN A 196 23.20 5.87 -12.08
CA GLN A 196 22.19 4.88 -12.45
C GLN A 196 21.90 3.90 -11.31
N TRP A 197 20.66 3.40 -11.25
CA TRP A 197 20.28 2.39 -10.29
C TRP A 197 20.70 1.00 -10.80
N ASP A 198 21.42 0.27 -9.93
CA ASP A 198 21.70 -1.16 -10.09
C ASP A 198 20.89 -1.92 -9.04
N PHE A 199 20.13 -2.92 -9.48
CA PHE A 199 19.26 -3.71 -8.64
C PHE A 199 19.72 -5.17 -8.60
N PRO A 200 19.56 -5.86 -7.44
CA PRO A 200 19.99 -7.24 -7.32
C PRO A 200 19.15 -8.15 -8.21
N LYS A 201 19.78 -9.15 -8.80
CA LYS A 201 19.09 -10.18 -9.61
C LYS A 201 18.22 -11.11 -8.78
N ARG A 202 18.43 -11.19 -7.47
CA ARG A 202 17.69 -12.02 -6.52
C ARG A 202 17.27 -11.20 -5.30
N LEU A 203 16.08 -11.46 -4.83
CA LEU A 203 15.56 -10.84 -3.61
C LEU A 203 16.14 -11.52 -2.34
N PRO A 204 16.27 -10.80 -1.24
CA PRO A 204 16.53 -11.40 0.06
C PRO A 204 15.48 -12.45 0.41
N VAL A 205 15.92 -13.52 1.08
CA VAL A 205 14.98 -14.54 1.58
C VAL A 205 13.98 -13.91 2.54
N GLY A 206 12.72 -14.20 2.35
CA GLY A 206 11.62 -13.63 3.14
C GLY A 206 10.94 -12.42 2.51
N THR A 207 11.48 -11.84 1.41
CA THR A 207 10.80 -10.76 0.68
C THR A 207 9.56 -11.30 -0.02
N LYS A 208 8.42 -10.68 0.28
CA LYS A 208 7.11 -11.00 -0.30
C LYS A 208 6.51 -9.84 -1.08
N ILE A 209 6.98 -8.64 -0.82
CA ILE A 209 6.47 -7.41 -1.40
C ILE A 209 7.66 -6.55 -1.83
N VAL A 210 7.66 -6.10 -3.08
CA VAL A 210 8.64 -5.13 -3.60
C VAL A 210 7.91 -3.84 -3.94
N ASP A 211 8.29 -2.77 -3.28
CA ASP A 211 7.77 -1.42 -3.49
C ASP A 211 8.64 -0.70 -4.52
N CYS A 212 8.03 -0.30 -5.64
CA CYS A 212 8.67 0.43 -6.73
C CYS A 212 8.30 1.93 -6.70
N GLY A 213 8.07 2.49 -5.51
CA GLY A 213 7.74 3.91 -5.34
C GLY A 213 8.73 4.85 -6.06
N GLY A 214 8.21 5.86 -6.78
CA GLY A 214 8.99 6.75 -7.64
C GLY A 214 9.39 6.09 -8.97
N LYS A 215 10.58 6.40 -9.51
CA LYS A 215 11.13 5.78 -10.73
C LYS A 215 12.37 4.94 -10.41
N PRO A 216 12.62 3.80 -11.09
CA PRO A 216 11.79 3.21 -12.14
C PRO A 216 10.51 2.56 -11.59
N LYS A 217 9.48 2.47 -12.44
CA LYS A 217 8.20 1.80 -12.16
C LYS A 217 8.23 0.32 -12.57
N PRO A 218 7.31 -0.54 -12.08
CA PRO A 218 7.30 -1.97 -12.39
C PRO A 218 7.38 -2.27 -13.89
N HIS A 219 6.67 -1.52 -14.75
CA HIS A 219 6.68 -1.73 -16.20
C HIS A 219 8.04 -1.46 -16.87
N GLU A 220 8.92 -0.66 -16.24
CA GLU A 220 10.27 -0.36 -16.70
C GLU A 220 11.32 -1.41 -16.26
N LEU A 221 10.90 -2.41 -15.48
CA LEU A 221 11.77 -3.35 -14.76
C LEU A 221 11.65 -4.80 -15.25
N SER A 222 11.17 -5.01 -16.49
CA SER A 222 11.00 -6.34 -17.10
C SER A 222 12.29 -7.17 -17.18
N TYR A 223 13.45 -6.54 -17.09
CA TYR A 223 14.75 -7.23 -17.03
C TYR A 223 15.05 -7.87 -15.66
N LEU A 224 14.34 -7.47 -14.61
CA LEU A 224 14.42 -8.11 -13.30
C LEU A 224 13.47 -9.31 -13.26
N HIS A 225 14.01 -10.51 -13.17
CA HIS A 225 13.26 -11.77 -13.25
C HIS A 225 12.06 -11.80 -12.27
N TYR A 226 12.27 -11.38 -11.02
CA TYR A 226 11.20 -11.33 -10.03
C TYR A 226 10.11 -10.29 -10.32
N VAL A 227 10.41 -9.21 -11.05
CA VAL A 227 9.40 -8.26 -11.52
C VAL A 227 8.70 -8.83 -12.76
N LYS A 228 9.45 -9.40 -13.70
CA LYS A 228 8.89 -10.02 -14.89
C LYS A 228 7.85 -11.09 -14.52
N GLU A 229 8.22 -12.08 -13.73
CA GLU A 229 7.34 -13.17 -13.34
C GLU A 229 6.11 -12.76 -12.54
N ASN A 230 6.21 -11.69 -11.74
CA ASN A 230 5.17 -11.31 -10.80
C ASN A 230 4.43 -10.03 -11.20
N TRP A 231 4.84 -9.35 -12.27
CA TRP A 231 4.16 -8.15 -12.78
C TRP A 231 3.80 -8.25 -14.27
N HIS A 232 4.73 -8.71 -15.11
CA HIS A 232 4.50 -8.75 -16.56
C HIS A 232 3.73 -10.00 -16.99
N ASP A 233 4.02 -11.14 -16.37
CA ASP A 233 3.44 -12.44 -16.71
C ASP A 233 2.14 -12.74 -15.90
N VAL A 234 1.54 -11.73 -15.28
CA VAL A 234 0.24 -11.85 -14.59
C VAL A 234 -0.88 -11.70 -15.59
N GLU A 235 -1.51 -12.81 -15.93
CA GLU A 235 -2.77 -12.90 -16.68
C GLU A 235 -3.95 -13.05 -15.72
#